data_e17425b320e138330ce8533faebded32
#
_entry.id   e17425b320e138330ce8533faebded32
#
_cell.length_a   1.000
_cell.length_b   1.000
_cell.length_c   1.000
_cell.angle_alpha   90.00
_cell.angle_beta   90.00
_cell.angle_gamma   90.00
#
_symmetry.space_group_name_H-M   'P 1'
#
loop_
_entity.id
_entity.type
_entity.pdbx_description
1 polymer ?
#
loop_
_entity_poly.entity_id
_entity_poly.type
_entity_poly.pdbx_seq_one_letter_code
_entity_poly.pdbx_strand_id
1 'polypeptide(L)' 'MDWNRVEGNWKQVKGKIKEQWGRLTDDDLDQIDGNLDQLEGKIQERYGIQKDLVRRDLDDWYNRQTWN' A
#
# COMPACT_ATOMS: atom_id res chain seq x y z
N MET A 1 -3.26 12.16 3.49
CA MET A 1 -3.53 10.71 3.64
C MET A 1 -3.39 10.34 5.11
N ASP A 2 -4.38 9.66 5.65
CA ASP A 2 -4.37 9.21 7.04
C ASP A 2 -3.95 7.74 7.10
N TRP A 3 -2.65 7.50 7.23
CA TRP A 3 -2.12 6.14 7.23
C TRP A 3 -2.48 5.36 8.49
N ASN A 4 -2.75 6.04 9.60
CA ASN A 4 -3.16 5.36 10.82
C ASN A 4 -4.44 4.53 10.61
N ARG A 5 -5.35 5.02 9.77
CA ARG A 5 -6.56 4.29 9.42
C ARG A 5 -6.22 3.00 8.65
N VAL A 6 -5.29 3.09 7.71
CA VAL A 6 -4.86 1.95 6.92
C VAL A 6 -4.16 0.93 7.80
N GLU A 7 -3.23 1.39 8.64
CA GLU A 7 -2.49 0.52 9.54
C GLU A 7 -3.43 -0.21 10.50
N GLY A 8 -4.39 0.52 11.08
CA GLY A 8 -5.34 -0.06 12.02
C GLY A 8 -6.29 -1.08 11.41
N ASN A 9 -6.49 -1.03 10.09
CA ASN A 9 -7.38 -1.94 9.37
C ASN A 9 -6.61 -2.80 8.37
N TRP A 10 -5.34 -3.11 8.64
CA TRP A 10 -4.45 -3.73 7.66
C TRP A 10 -5.02 -5.01 7.05
N LYS A 11 -5.60 -5.89 7.88
CA LYS A 11 -6.15 -7.14 7.39
C LYS A 11 -7.24 -6.94 6.33
N GLN A 12 -8.02 -5.87 6.46
CA GLN A 12 -9.08 -5.54 5.51
C GLN A 12 -8.52 -4.81 4.28
N VAL A 13 -7.51 -3.97 4.50
CA VAL A 13 -6.97 -3.09 3.47
C VAL A 13 -6.00 -3.81 2.55
N LYS A 14 -5.28 -4.82 3.05
CA LYS A 14 -4.25 -5.49 2.25
C LYS A 14 -4.79 -6.09 0.96
N GLY A 15 -6.02 -6.56 0.97
CA GLY A 15 -6.65 -7.08 -0.25
C GLY A 15 -6.86 -6.00 -1.30
N LYS A 16 -7.25 -4.80 -0.87
CA LYS A 16 -7.42 -3.66 -1.78
C LYS A 16 -6.08 -3.21 -2.34
N ILE A 17 -5.04 -3.23 -1.52
CA ILE A 17 -3.69 -2.89 -1.95
C ILE A 17 -3.21 -3.91 -3.00
N LYS A 18 -3.47 -5.19 -2.77
CA LYS A 18 -3.10 -6.22 -3.73
C LYS A 18 -3.83 -6.06 -5.07
N GLU A 19 -5.08 -5.62 -5.05
CA GLU A 19 -5.80 -5.33 -6.27
C GLU A 19 -5.14 -4.21 -7.07
N GLN A 20 -4.67 -3.17 -6.39
CA GLN A 20 -4.03 -2.02 -7.05
C GLN A 20 -2.60 -2.36 -7.46
N TRP A 21 -1.87 -3.07 -6.62
CA TRP A 21 -0.47 -3.44 -6.86
C TRP A 21 -0.34 -4.96 -6.90
N GLY A 22 -0.77 -5.55 -8.02
CA GLY A 22 -0.86 -7.00 -8.18
C GLY A 22 0.47 -7.73 -8.13
N ARG A 23 1.60 -7.02 -8.27
CA ARG A 23 2.92 -7.63 -8.18
C ARG A 23 3.37 -7.89 -6.75
N LEU A 24 2.68 -7.31 -5.78
CA LEU A 24 2.95 -7.61 -4.38
C LEU A 24 2.36 -8.98 -4.05
N THR A 25 3.13 -9.80 -3.35
CA THR A 25 2.67 -11.12 -2.92
C THR A 25 2.00 -11.03 -1.56
N ASP A 26 1.28 -12.08 -1.18
CA ASP A 26 0.70 -12.17 0.16
C ASP A 26 1.78 -12.10 1.23
N ASP A 27 2.92 -12.75 0.98
CA ASP A 27 4.07 -12.68 1.91
C ASP A 27 4.58 -11.25 2.05
N ASP A 28 4.68 -10.53 0.93
CA ASP A 28 5.09 -9.13 0.97
C ASP A 28 4.15 -8.31 1.86
N LEU A 29 2.85 -8.50 1.68
CA LEU A 29 1.84 -7.76 2.44
C LEU A 29 1.86 -8.13 3.92
N ASP A 30 2.10 -9.39 4.24
CA ASP A 30 2.22 -9.83 5.61
C ASP A 30 3.45 -9.22 6.30
N GLN A 31 4.57 -9.14 5.57
CA GLN A 31 5.80 -8.53 6.09
C GLN A 31 5.63 -7.03 6.30
N ILE A 32 4.90 -6.36 5.41
CA ILE A 32 4.63 -4.93 5.52
C ILE A 32 3.82 -4.64 6.78
N ASP A 33 2.80 -5.42 7.04
CA ASP A 33 1.98 -5.36 8.26
C ASP A 33 1.56 -3.92 8.63
N GLY A 34 1.15 -3.16 7.62
CA GLY A 34 0.69 -1.79 7.83
C GLY A 34 1.78 -0.72 7.88
N ASN A 35 3.04 -1.09 7.77
CA ASN A 35 4.14 -0.12 7.80
C ASN A 35 4.27 0.58 6.45
N LEU A 36 4.06 1.90 6.43
CA LEU A 36 4.06 2.69 5.20
C LEU A 36 5.42 2.65 4.48
N ASP A 37 6.52 2.80 5.22
CA ASP A 37 7.85 2.80 4.62
C ASP A 37 8.15 1.46 3.94
N GLN A 38 7.76 0.35 4.57
CA GLN A 38 7.95 -0.97 3.98
C GLN A 38 7.07 -1.16 2.75
N LEU A 39 5.84 -0.68 2.78
CA LEU A 39 4.96 -0.74 1.61
C LEU A 39 5.55 0.05 0.45
N GLU A 40 6.00 1.27 0.70
CA GLU A 40 6.64 2.10 -0.32
C GLU A 40 7.87 1.40 -0.91
N GLY A 41 8.69 0.82 -0.04
CA GLY A 41 9.89 0.10 -0.47
C GLY A 41 9.58 -1.11 -1.33
N LYS A 42 8.55 -1.87 -0.97
CA LYS A 42 8.15 -3.04 -1.76
C LYS A 42 7.60 -2.65 -3.12
N ILE A 43 6.80 -1.59 -3.18
CA ILE A 43 6.28 -1.10 -4.46
C ILE A 43 7.44 -0.65 -5.34
N GLN A 44 8.40 0.10 -4.80
CA GLN A 44 9.59 0.50 -5.54
C GLN A 44 10.34 -0.70 -6.09
N GLU A 45 10.54 -1.72 -5.27
CA GLU A 45 11.27 -2.91 -5.65
C GLU A 45 10.56 -3.68 -6.75
N ARG A 46 9.25 -3.89 -6.60
CA ARG A 46 8.48 -4.72 -7.54
C ARG A 46 8.16 -4.01 -8.86
N TYR A 47 8.03 -2.69 -8.83
CA TYR A 47 7.64 -1.92 -10.02
C TYR A 47 8.78 -1.10 -10.62
N GLY A 48 9.90 -0.97 -9.92
CA GLY A 48 11.06 -0.23 -10.42
C GLY A 48 10.80 1.25 -10.61
N ILE A 49 9.97 1.86 -9.77
CA ILE A 49 9.62 3.28 -9.86
C ILE A 49 10.17 4.05 -8.67
N GLN A 50 10.26 5.37 -8.83
CA GLN A 50 10.81 6.24 -7.78
C GLN A 50 9.80 6.43 -6.65
N LYS A 51 10.33 6.72 -5.47
CA LYS A 51 9.53 6.87 -4.26
C LYS A 51 8.46 7.96 -4.38
N ASP A 52 8.79 9.06 -5.06
CA ASP A 52 7.84 10.15 -5.26
C ASP A 52 6.60 9.69 -6.03
N LEU A 53 6.80 8.85 -7.05
CA LEU A 53 5.69 8.29 -7.82
C LEU A 53 4.88 7.30 -7.00
N VAL A 54 5.55 6.51 -6.17
CA VAL A 54 4.87 5.58 -5.28
C VAL A 54 3.96 6.34 -4.31
N ARG A 55 4.48 7.42 -3.73
CA ARG A 55 3.68 8.23 -2.79
C ARG A 55 2.47 8.86 -3.47
N ARG A 56 2.66 9.35 -4.69
CA ARG A 56 1.53 9.90 -5.47
C ARG A 56 0.48 8.83 -5.72
N ASP A 57 0.92 7.64 -6.16
CA ASP A 57 0.01 6.55 -6.46
C ASP A 57 -0.74 6.10 -5.20
N LEU A 58 -0.04 6.03 -4.07
CA LEU A 58 -0.67 5.67 -2.81
C LEU A 58 -1.71 6.71 -2.37
N ASP A 59 -1.37 7.99 -2.52
CA ASP A 59 -2.29 9.06 -2.15
C ASP A 59 -3.53 9.04 -3.03
N ASP A 60 -3.36 8.87 -4.35
CA ASP A 60 -4.48 8.75 -5.27
C ASP A 60 -5.35 7.54 -4.94
N TRP A 61 -4.72 6.41 -4.68
CA TRP A 61 -5.43 5.19 -4.29
C TRP A 61 -6.23 5.42 -3.00
N TYR A 62 -5.59 5.99 -1.99
CA TYR A 62 -6.23 6.26 -0.70
C TYR A 62 -7.48 7.13 -0.88
N ASN A 63 -7.38 8.19 -1.69
CA ASN A 63 -8.48 9.11 -1.89
C ASN A 63 -9.65 8.50 -2.67
N ARG A 64 -9.40 7.43 -3.42
CA ARG A 64 -10.46 6.74 -4.16
C ARG A 64 -11.19 5.68 -3.35
N GLN A 65 -10.67 5.31 -2.19
CA GLN A 65 -11.29 4.29 -1.36
C GLN A 65 -12.46 4.87 -0.57
N THR A 66 -13.45 4.01 -0.30
CA THR A 66 -14.56 4.37 0.57
C THR A 66 -14.23 3.90 1.98
N TRP A 67 -14.02 4.85 2.87
CA TRP A 67 -13.66 4.56 4.26
C TRP A 67 -14.92 4.66 5.13
N ASN A 68 -15.56 3.54 5.35
CA ASN A 68 -16.76 3.49 6.21
C ASN A 68 -16.50 2.64 7.44
#